data_7ef74b938484a03c6501446ad0036716
#
_entry.id   7ef74b938484a03c6501446ad0036716
#
_cell.length_a   1.000
_cell.length_b   1.000
_cell.length_c   1.000
_cell.angle_alpha   90.00
_cell.angle_beta   90.00
_cell.angle_gamma   90.00
#
_symmetry.space_group_name_H-M   'P 1'
#
loop_
_entity.id
_entity.type
_entity.pdbx_description
1 polymer ?
#
loop_
_entity_poly.entity_id
_entity_poly.type
_entity_poly.pdbx_seq_one_letter_code
_entity_poly.pdbx_strand_id
1 'polypeptide(L)'
;LSSAASDVYKRQKLNVAIADDNERMLRLLGAIIESDEELNVVGTAKDGEEAYNVIKTKEPDVVLLDIVMPKLDGLGVLDRVNHDKTIKKHPTFIMISAIGQEKITEDAFELGADYYIMKPFDNDMVINRIKKAKTAKTGKSTEPRKVNAYEKAEDVSEKNLEADVTEIIHEIGVPAHIKGYQYLRDAIVMSVN
;
A
#
# COMPACT_ATOMS: atom_id res chain seq x y z
N LEU A 1 -9.46 17.71 -44.21
CA LEU A 1 -8.56 16.57 -44.05
C LEU A 1 -7.67 16.82 -42.83
N SER A 2 -7.98 16.32 -41.73
CA SER A 2 -7.11 15.93 -40.58
C SER A 2 -7.88 15.99 -39.26
N SER A 3 -8.63 14.95 -39.00
CA SER A 3 -9.24 14.76 -37.67
C SER A 3 -9.28 13.27 -37.34
N ALA A 4 -8.14 12.64 -37.30
CA ALA A 4 -8.04 11.21 -36.98
C ALA A 4 -6.79 10.84 -36.18
N ALA A 5 -6.18 11.79 -35.47
CA ALA A 5 -4.95 11.53 -34.73
C ALA A 5 -5.06 11.74 -33.21
N SER A 6 -6.25 11.99 -32.65
CA SER A 6 -6.41 12.28 -31.21
C SER A 6 -7.08 11.16 -30.38
N ASP A 7 -7.43 10.01 -30.95
CA ASP A 7 -8.20 8.98 -30.24
C ASP A 7 -7.46 7.69 -29.90
N VAL A 8 -6.13 7.66 -29.88
CA VAL A 8 -5.39 6.39 -29.70
C VAL A 8 -4.61 6.28 -28.38
N TYR A 9 -4.73 7.20 -27.44
CA TYR A 9 -4.27 6.94 -26.08
C TYR A 9 -5.45 6.54 -25.18
N LYS A 10 -6.08 5.41 -25.47
CA LYS A 10 -6.85 4.70 -24.45
C LYS A 10 -5.87 4.38 -23.33
N ARG A 11 -5.87 5.18 -22.24
CA ARG A 11 -5.03 4.94 -21.08
C ARG A 11 -5.29 3.52 -20.59
N GLN A 12 -4.31 2.65 -20.75
CA GLN A 12 -4.42 1.26 -20.31
C GLN A 12 -4.61 1.26 -18.79
N LYS A 13 -5.73 0.70 -18.33
CA LYS A 13 -6.03 0.57 -16.91
C LYS A 13 -4.96 -0.27 -16.22
N LEU A 14 -4.64 0.06 -14.98
CA LEU A 14 -3.79 -0.78 -14.15
C LEU A 14 -4.58 -1.98 -13.63
N ASN A 15 -4.07 -3.16 -13.87
CA ASN A 15 -4.64 -4.42 -13.39
C ASN A 15 -4.16 -4.68 -11.96
N VAL A 16 -5.09 -4.72 -11.03
CA VAL A 16 -4.81 -4.91 -9.60
C VAL A 16 -5.37 -6.24 -9.14
N ALA A 17 -4.57 -7.03 -8.44
CA ALA A 17 -5.03 -8.19 -7.69
C ALA A 17 -5.07 -7.87 -6.20
N ILE A 18 -6.00 -8.50 -5.47
CA ILE A 18 -6.19 -8.27 -4.03
C ILE A 18 -6.17 -9.63 -3.32
N ALA A 19 -5.37 -9.74 -2.26
CA ALA A 19 -5.31 -10.93 -1.43
C ALA A 19 -5.45 -10.58 0.05
N ASP A 20 -6.50 -11.09 0.68
CA ASP A 20 -6.82 -10.88 2.10
C ASP A 20 -7.82 -11.99 2.53
N ASP A 21 -7.63 -12.61 3.68
CA ASP A 21 -8.53 -13.67 4.16
C ASP A 21 -9.90 -13.14 4.60
N ASN A 22 -10.00 -11.84 4.86
CA ASN A 22 -11.22 -11.16 5.25
C ASN A 22 -12.04 -10.71 4.03
N GLU A 23 -13.16 -11.39 3.78
CA GLU A 23 -14.06 -11.05 2.66
C GLU A 23 -14.59 -9.61 2.67
N ARG A 24 -14.72 -8.99 3.85
CA ARG A 24 -15.14 -7.59 3.95
C ARG A 24 -14.04 -6.67 3.43
N MET A 25 -12.78 -7.01 3.73
CA MET A 25 -11.62 -6.27 3.24
C MET A 25 -11.48 -6.41 1.73
N LEU A 26 -11.64 -7.62 1.18
CA LEU A 26 -11.66 -7.85 -0.28
C LEU A 26 -12.72 -6.98 -0.98
N ARG A 27 -13.95 -6.92 -0.43
CA ARG A 27 -15.02 -6.07 -0.97
C ARG A 27 -14.70 -4.58 -0.85
N LEU A 28 -14.17 -4.15 0.30
CA LEU A 28 -13.80 -2.76 0.53
C LEU A 28 -12.71 -2.31 -0.46
N LEU A 29 -11.60 -3.05 -0.54
CA LEU A 29 -10.51 -2.74 -1.46
C LEU A 29 -10.97 -2.81 -2.93
N GLY A 30 -11.80 -3.79 -3.27
CA GLY A 30 -12.42 -3.88 -4.60
C GLY A 30 -13.22 -2.62 -4.94
N ALA A 31 -14.10 -2.16 -4.05
CA ALA A 31 -14.88 -0.95 -4.25
C ALA A 31 -13.99 0.32 -4.37
N ILE A 32 -12.94 0.42 -3.55
CA ILE A 32 -11.96 1.52 -3.64
C ILE A 32 -11.29 1.55 -5.01
N ILE A 33 -10.80 0.40 -5.48
CA ILE A 33 -10.11 0.31 -6.77
C ILE A 33 -11.05 0.61 -7.92
N GLU A 34 -12.26 0.05 -7.91
CA GLU A 34 -13.25 0.25 -8.97
C GLU A 34 -13.85 1.65 -9.01
N SER A 35 -13.69 2.44 -7.93
CA SER A 35 -14.09 3.86 -7.92
C SER A 35 -13.21 4.74 -8.82
N ASP A 36 -12.04 4.26 -9.23
CA ASP A 36 -11.11 4.98 -10.09
C ASP A 36 -11.09 4.39 -11.50
N GLU A 37 -11.38 5.22 -12.50
CA GLU A 37 -11.51 4.80 -13.92
C GLU A 37 -10.19 4.27 -14.51
N GLU A 38 -9.04 4.57 -13.91
CA GLU A 38 -7.72 4.11 -14.38
C GLU A 38 -7.32 2.75 -13.80
N LEU A 39 -8.10 2.21 -12.86
CA LEU A 39 -7.82 0.96 -12.17
C LEU A 39 -8.83 -0.14 -12.54
N ASN A 40 -8.43 -1.40 -12.40
CA ASN A 40 -9.27 -2.56 -12.67
C ASN A 40 -8.87 -3.73 -11.77
N VAL A 41 -9.84 -4.34 -11.07
CA VAL A 41 -9.61 -5.56 -10.30
C VAL A 41 -9.62 -6.76 -11.22
N VAL A 42 -8.49 -7.48 -11.34
CA VAL A 42 -8.36 -8.66 -12.21
C VAL A 42 -8.47 -9.98 -11.47
N GLY A 43 -8.43 -9.95 -10.14
CA GLY A 43 -8.62 -11.14 -9.32
C GLY A 43 -8.54 -10.83 -7.83
N THR A 44 -9.19 -11.69 -7.05
CA THR A 44 -9.15 -11.67 -5.59
C THR A 44 -8.76 -13.04 -5.08
N ALA A 45 -8.11 -13.10 -3.91
CA ALA A 45 -7.67 -14.33 -3.26
C ALA A 45 -7.95 -14.25 -1.75
N LYS A 46 -8.30 -15.39 -1.14
CA LYS A 46 -8.57 -15.51 0.30
C LYS A 46 -7.45 -16.18 1.08
N ASP A 47 -6.45 -16.66 0.38
CA ASP A 47 -5.26 -17.27 0.96
C ASP A 47 -4.06 -17.09 0.02
N GLY A 48 -2.85 -17.40 0.52
CA GLY A 48 -1.64 -17.19 -0.24
C GLY A 48 -1.46 -18.14 -1.43
N GLU A 49 -2.05 -19.34 -1.41
CA GLU A 49 -2.02 -20.23 -2.56
C GLU A 49 -2.89 -19.70 -3.70
N GLU A 50 -4.08 -19.19 -3.38
CA GLU A 50 -4.94 -18.51 -4.34
C GLU A 50 -4.26 -17.23 -4.88
N ALA A 51 -3.64 -16.43 -4.00
CA ALA A 51 -2.92 -15.23 -4.38
C ALA A 51 -1.81 -15.53 -5.39
N TYR A 52 -0.99 -16.53 -5.12
CA TYR A 52 0.05 -16.97 -6.04
C TYR A 52 -0.53 -17.39 -7.41
N ASN A 53 -1.63 -18.15 -7.41
CA ASN A 53 -2.27 -18.59 -8.66
C ASN A 53 -2.87 -17.42 -9.45
N VAL A 54 -3.48 -16.44 -8.77
CA VAL A 54 -3.98 -15.20 -9.39
C VAL A 54 -2.83 -14.42 -10.04
N ILE A 55 -1.72 -14.24 -9.32
CA ILE A 55 -0.54 -13.54 -9.84
C ILE A 55 -0.02 -14.22 -11.12
N LYS A 56 0.10 -15.53 -11.08
CA LYS A 56 0.63 -16.32 -12.19
C LYS A 56 -0.26 -16.33 -13.42
N THR A 57 -1.58 -16.36 -13.23
CA THR A 57 -2.54 -16.52 -14.32
C THR A 57 -3.08 -15.19 -14.87
N LYS A 58 -3.16 -14.16 -14.03
CA LYS A 58 -3.72 -12.85 -14.40
C LYS A 58 -2.66 -11.80 -14.72
N GLU A 59 -1.40 -12.06 -14.36
CA GLU A 59 -0.27 -11.16 -14.57
C GLU A 59 -0.58 -9.69 -14.19
N PRO A 60 -1.06 -9.42 -12.95
CA PRO A 60 -1.44 -8.08 -12.53
C PRO A 60 -0.26 -7.11 -12.59
N ASP A 61 -0.55 -5.81 -12.64
CA ASP A 61 0.45 -4.75 -12.53
C ASP A 61 0.82 -4.49 -11.07
N VAL A 62 -0.20 -4.57 -10.19
CA VAL A 62 -0.09 -4.32 -8.75
C VAL A 62 -0.81 -5.42 -7.98
N VAL A 63 -0.26 -5.83 -6.86
CA VAL A 63 -0.88 -6.75 -5.91
C VAL A 63 -1.00 -6.07 -4.56
N LEU A 64 -2.22 -5.96 -4.06
CA LEU A 64 -2.50 -5.61 -2.67
C LEU A 64 -2.52 -6.92 -1.87
N LEU A 65 -1.61 -7.07 -0.91
CA LEU A 65 -1.33 -8.35 -0.26
C LEU A 65 -1.35 -8.21 1.26
N ASP A 66 -2.26 -8.90 1.93
CA ASP A 66 -2.17 -9.03 3.39
C ASP A 66 -1.06 -10.00 3.76
N ILE A 67 -0.46 -9.78 4.93
CA ILE A 67 0.54 -10.68 5.50
C ILE A 67 -0.14 -11.89 6.13
N VAL A 68 -1.21 -11.67 6.90
CA VAL A 68 -1.86 -12.74 7.66
C VAL A 68 -2.91 -13.42 6.80
N MET A 69 -2.55 -14.54 6.22
CA MET A 69 -3.46 -15.37 5.42
C MET A 69 -3.23 -16.85 5.72
N PRO A 70 -4.27 -17.70 5.59
CA PRO A 70 -4.12 -19.15 5.73
C PRO A 70 -3.33 -19.78 4.58
N LYS A 71 -2.86 -20.99 4.78
CA LYS A 71 -2.08 -21.84 3.88
C LYS A 71 -0.68 -21.31 3.57
N LEU A 72 -0.61 -20.11 3.01
CA LEU A 72 0.63 -19.38 2.72
C LEU A 72 0.42 -17.92 3.10
N ASP A 73 1.28 -17.37 3.94
CA ASP A 73 1.22 -15.97 4.35
C ASP A 73 1.74 -15.04 3.24
N GLY A 74 1.55 -13.73 3.41
CA GLY A 74 1.94 -12.75 2.41
C GLY A 74 3.45 -12.70 2.15
N LEU A 75 4.28 -12.96 3.15
CA LEU A 75 5.74 -13.04 2.98
C LEU A 75 6.13 -14.27 2.16
N GLY A 76 5.48 -15.40 2.43
CA GLY A 76 5.65 -16.62 1.64
C GLY A 76 5.20 -16.46 0.19
N VAL A 77 4.16 -15.67 -0.08
CA VAL A 77 3.75 -15.33 -1.46
C VAL A 77 4.84 -14.54 -2.17
N LEU A 78 5.40 -13.49 -1.52
CA LEU A 78 6.51 -12.70 -2.07
C LEU A 78 7.70 -13.59 -2.42
N ASP A 79 8.15 -14.41 -1.47
CA ASP A 79 9.28 -15.30 -1.64
C ASP A 79 9.06 -16.27 -2.82
N ARG A 80 7.88 -16.90 -2.86
CA ARG A 80 7.53 -17.86 -3.92
C ARG A 80 7.46 -17.21 -5.31
N VAL A 81 6.89 -16.01 -5.42
CA VAL A 81 6.83 -15.27 -6.70
C VAL A 81 8.24 -14.91 -7.17
N ASN A 82 9.11 -14.46 -6.28
CA ASN A 82 10.48 -14.09 -6.61
C ASN A 82 11.34 -15.28 -7.09
N HIS A 83 11.07 -16.48 -6.58
CA HIS A 83 11.78 -17.70 -6.98
C HIS A 83 11.17 -18.41 -8.18
N ASP A 84 9.95 -18.07 -8.60
CA ASP A 84 9.31 -18.69 -9.77
C ASP A 84 9.75 -18.07 -11.08
N LYS A 85 10.71 -18.71 -11.75
CA LYS A 85 11.23 -18.30 -13.07
C LYS A 85 10.19 -18.33 -14.20
N THR A 86 9.01 -18.90 -13.96
CA THR A 86 7.92 -18.92 -14.96
C THR A 86 7.11 -17.62 -14.95
N ILE A 87 7.19 -16.84 -13.89
CA ILE A 87 6.56 -15.52 -13.78
C ILE A 87 7.46 -14.50 -14.50
N LYS A 88 7.03 -14.10 -15.70
CA LYS A 88 7.78 -13.15 -16.55
C LYS A 88 7.57 -11.70 -16.14
N LYS A 89 6.39 -11.38 -15.62
CA LYS A 89 6.00 -10.04 -15.21
C LYS A 89 5.83 -10.01 -13.70
N HIS A 90 6.84 -9.46 -13.01
CA HIS A 90 6.73 -9.24 -11.57
C HIS A 90 5.83 -8.03 -11.31
N PRO A 91 4.75 -8.20 -10.53
CA PRO A 91 3.90 -7.08 -10.13
C PRO A 91 4.61 -6.16 -9.14
N THR A 92 4.08 -4.98 -8.92
CA THR A 92 4.41 -4.16 -7.75
C THR A 92 3.63 -4.68 -6.56
N PHE A 93 4.30 -5.00 -5.46
CA PHE A 93 3.67 -5.48 -4.24
C PHE A 93 3.44 -4.35 -3.25
N ILE A 94 2.20 -4.17 -2.85
CA ILE A 94 1.79 -3.27 -1.78
C ILE A 94 1.24 -4.13 -0.64
N MET A 95 2.00 -4.23 0.46
CA MET A 95 1.53 -4.93 1.65
C MET A 95 0.46 -4.11 2.36
N ILE A 96 -0.63 -4.74 2.78
CA ILE A 96 -1.70 -4.09 3.55
C ILE A 96 -1.99 -4.94 4.79
N SER A 97 -1.49 -4.57 5.96
CA SER A 97 -1.60 -5.40 7.14
C SER A 97 -1.85 -4.62 8.44
N ALA A 98 -2.45 -5.28 9.42
CA ALA A 98 -2.56 -4.76 10.79
C ALA A 98 -1.27 -4.94 11.60
N ILE A 99 -0.28 -5.64 11.07
CA ILE A 99 1.00 -5.88 11.74
C ILE A 99 1.94 -4.72 11.43
N GLY A 100 2.36 -3.98 12.49
CA GLY A 100 3.30 -2.87 12.37
C GLY A 100 4.65 -3.13 13.03
N GLN A 101 5.02 -4.39 13.24
CA GLN A 101 6.33 -4.72 13.80
C GLN A 101 7.42 -4.42 12.78
N GLU A 102 8.42 -3.66 13.20
CA GLU A 102 9.54 -3.22 12.36
C GLU A 102 10.19 -4.39 11.61
N LYS A 103 10.49 -5.47 12.33
CA LYS A 103 11.11 -6.66 11.73
C LYS A 103 10.28 -7.26 10.58
N ILE A 104 8.96 -7.37 10.75
CA ILE A 104 8.08 -7.94 9.70
C ILE A 104 8.01 -7.02 8.49
N THR A 105 8.02 -5.70 8.74
CA THR A 105 8.06 -4.71 7.69
C THR A 105 9.38 -4.76 6.92
N GLU A 106 10.51 -4.89 7.62
CA GLU A 106 11.83 -5.08 7.01
C GLU A 106 11.88 -6.36 6.18
N ASP A 107 11.44 -7.49 6.75
CA ASP A 107 11.40 -8.78 6.05
C ASP A 107 10.55 -8.68 4.75
N ALA A 108 9.43 -7.96 4.78
CA ALA A 108 8.60 -7.74 3.60
C ALA A 108 9.35 -6.97 2.50
N PHE A 109 10.07 -5.91 2.86
CA PHE A 109 10.87 -5.14 1.89
C PHE A 109 12.06 -5.93 1.37
N GLU A 110 12.74 -6.71 2.20
CA GLU A 110 13.83 -7.60 1.77
C GLU A 110 13.33 -8.66 0.78
N LEU A 111 12.10 -9.15 0.95
CA LEU A 111 11.43 -10.07 0.05
C LEU A 111 10.83 -9.40 -1.19
N GLY A 112 11.00 -8.08 -1.36
CA GLY A 112 10.62 -7.38 -2.58
C GLY A 112 9.26 -6.70 -2.55
N ALA A 113 8.69 -6.42 -1.37
CA ALA A 113 7.59 -5.48 -1.27
C ALA A 113 8.04 -4.07 -1.66
N ASP A 114 7.23 -3.37 -2.45
CA ASP A 114 7.54 -2.00 -2.87
C ASP A 114 6.99 -0.97 -1.89
N TYR A 115 5.85 -1.28 -1.25
CA TYR A 115 5.17 -0.41 -0.28
C TYR A 115 4.54 -1.22 0.84
N TYR A 116 4.36 -0.57 1.99
CA TYR A 116 3.67 -1.11 3.14
C TYR A 116 2.61 -0.12 3.64
N ILE A 117 1.37 -0.57 3.80
CA ILE A 117 0.25 0.23 4.30
C ILE A 117 -0.29 -0.45 5.57
N MET A 118 -0.35 0.32 6.65
CA MET A 118 -0.94 -0.14 7.90
C MET A 118 -2.46 -0.06 7.85
N LYS A 119 -3.15 -1.08 8.38
CA LYS A 119 -4.58 -1.01 8.69
C LYS A 119 -4.76 -0.34 10.07
N PRO A 120 -5.71 0.61 10.25
CA PRO A 120 -6.61 1.18 9.26
C PRO A 120 -5.93 2.17 8.32
N PHE A 121 -6.46 2.33 7.10
CA PHE A 121 -5.91 3.19 6.07
C PHE A 121 -6.99 4.08 5.45
N ASP A 122 -6.55 5.15 4.81
CA ASP A 122 -7.38 6.03 3.99
C ASP A 122 -7.52 5.49 2.56
N ASN A 123 -8.70 5.65 1.96
CA ASN A 123 -8.99 5.16 0.60
C ASN A 123 -8.11 5.84 -0.45
N ASP A 124 -7.90 7.14 -0.33
CA ASP A 124 -7.10 7.93 -1.27
C ASP A 124 -5.63 7.53 -1.20
N MET A 125 -5.15 7.14 -0.01
CA MET A 125 -3.79 6.62 0.17
C MET A 125 -3.59 5.35 -0.68
N VAL A 126 -4.53 4.41 -0.65
CA VAL A 126 -4.44 3.16 -1.43
C VAL A 126 -4.41 3.46 -2.92
N ILE A 127 -5.33 4.28 -3.43
CA ILE A 127 -5.39 4.68 -4.84
C ILE A 127 -4.08 5.37 -5.27
N ASN A 128 -3.59 6.32 -4.48
CA ASN A 128 -2.37 7.06 -4.78
C ASN A 128 -1.14 6.14 -4.83
N ARG A 129 -1.03 5.16 -3.93
CA ARG A 129 0.07 4.19 -3.95
C ARG A 129 0.02 3.29 -5.18
N ILE A 130 -1.17 2.81 -5.57
CA ILE A 130 -1.34 2.02 -6.79
C ILE A 130 -0.92 2.84 -8.02
N LYS A 131 -1.34 4.10 -8.14
CA LYS A 131 -0.98 4.96 -9.26
C LYS A 131 0.51 5.30 -9.32
N LYS A 132 1.16 5.53 -8.18
CA LYS A 132 2.61 5.74 -8.09
C LYS A 132 3.40 4.51 -8.55
N ALA A 133 2.88 3.31 -8.37
CA ALA A 133 3.50 2.08 -8.86
C ALA A 133 3.66 2.06 -10.40
N LYS A 134 2.76 2.70 -11.14
CA LYS A 134 2.84 2.82 -12.62
C LYS A 134 4.02 3.69 -13.04
N THR A 135 4.24 4.81 -12.37
CA THR A 135 5.28 5.78 -12.75
C THR A 135 6.69 5.29 -12.43
N ALA A 136 6.84 4.45 -11.40
CA ALA A 136 8.12 3.88 -11.02
C ALA A 136 8.68 2.89 -12.04
N LYS A 137 7.82 2.17 -12.79
CA LYS A 137 8.24 1.19 -13.82
C LYS A 137 8.63 1.84 -15.17
N THR A 138 8.23 3.08 -15.43
CA THR A 138 8.56 3.80 -16.66
C THR A 138 9.87 4.59 -16.60
N GLY A 139 10.43 4.80 -15.42
CA GLY A 139 11.72 5.44 -15.22
C GLY A 139 12.77 4.40 -14.80
N LYS A 140 13.76 4.11 -15.68
CA LYS A 140 14.96 3.36 -15.30
C LYS A 140 15.69 4.11 -14.20
N SER A 141 15.54 3.68 -12.96
CA SER A 141 16.47 4.00 -11.88
C SER A 141 16.99 2.68 -11.30
N THR A 142 18.15 2.29 -11.77
CA THR A 142 19.02 1.25 -11.22
C THR A 142 19.70 1.76 -9.95
N GLU A 143 18.95 1.96 -8.88
CA GLU A 143 19.52 2.06 -7.55
C GLU A 143 18.66 1.25 -6.59
N PRO A 144 19.26 0.42 -5.70
CA PRO A 144 18.50 -0.24 -4.65
C PRO A 144 17.94 0.87 -3.75
N ARG A 145 16.62 1.10 -3.83
CA ARG A 145 15.95 2.01 -2.92
C ARG A 145 16.11 1.46 -1.51
N LYS A 146 17.00 2.05 -0.74
CA LYS A 146 16.88 2.04 0.72
C LYS A 146 15.58 2.77 1.03
N VAL A 147 14.51 2.00 1.21
CA VAL A 147 13.24 2.54 1.63
C VAL A 147 13.39 2.88 3.10
N ASN A 148 13.48 4.17 3.39
CA ASN A 148 13.19 4.63 4.73
C ASN A 148 11.72 4.26 4.98
N ALA A 149 11.47 3.39 5.94
CA ALA A 149 10.15 2.91 6.35
C ALA A 149 9.22 4.04 6.84
N TYR A 150 9.76 5.22 6.95
CA TYR A 150 9.06 6.48 7.19
C TYR A 150 9.49 7.42 6.06
N GLU A 151 8.58 7.86 5.18
CA GLU A 151 8.78 9.13 4.53
C GLU A 151 8.98 10.13 5.68
N LYS A 152 10.24 10.46 5.96
CA LYS A 152 10.55 11.61 6.77
C LYS A 152 9.84 12.74 6.08
N ALA A 153 8.80 13.27 6.71
CA ALA A 153 8.24 14.53 6.33
C ALA A 153 9.43 15.51 6.33
N GLU A 154 9.95 15.79 5.14
CA GLU A 154 10.93 16.84 4.98
C GLU A 154 10.23 18.12 5.39
N ASP A 155 10.75 18.72 6.44
CA ASP A 155 10.49 20.08 6.87
C ASP A 155 9.08 20.37 7.44
N VAL A 156 8.71 19.64 8.50
CA VAL A 156 7.67 20.11 9.40
C VAL A 156 8.36 21.05 10.41
N SER A 157 8.22 22.35 10.20
CA SER A 157 8.64 23.31 11.22
C SER A 157 7.95 22.96 12.54
N GLU A 158 8.64 23.10 13.68
CA GLU A 158 8.13 22.76 15.03
C GLU A 158 6.71 23.30 15.30
N LYS A 159 6.30 24.35 14.62
CA LYS A 159 4.95 24.95 14.70
C LYS A 159 3.83 24.10 14.07
N ASN A 160 4.14 23.22 13.11
CA ASN A 160 3.14 22.34 12.50
C ASN A 160 2.96 21.04 13.30
N LEU A 161 4.01 20.52 13.95
CA LEU A 161 3.95 19.29 14.71
C LEU A 161 2.94 19.34 15.88
N GLU A 162 2.89 20.47 16.61
CA GLU A 162 1.91 20.65 17.70
C GLU A 162 0.47 20.71 17.19
N ALA A 163 0.25 21.31 16.01
CA ALA A 163 -1.05 21.39 15.38
C ALA A 163 -1.51 20.02 14.89
N ASP A 164 -0.63 19.27 14.23
CA ASP A 164 -0.90 17.94 13.68
C ASP A 164 -1.17 16.93 14.79
N VAL A 165 -0.38 16.93 15.88
CA VAL A 165 -0.60 16.10 17.06
C VAL A 165 -1.94 16.44 17.73
N THR A 166 -2.30 17.72 17.79
CA THR A 166 -3.57 18.18 18.34
C THR A 166 -4.76 17.67 17.52
N GLU A 167 -4.65 17.70 16.19
CA GLU A 167 -5.68 17.21 15.26
C GLU A 167 -5.86 15.71 15.40
N ILE A 168 -4.77 14.94 15.43
CA ILE A 168 -4.79 13.48 15.62
C ILE A 168 -5.45 13.11 16.98
N ILE A 169 -5.09 13.78 18.07
CA ILE A 169 -5.70 13.50 19.39
C ILE A 169 -7.19 13.83 19.39
N HIS A 170 -7.62 14.83 18.62
CA HIS A 170 -9.02 15.20 18.47
C HIS A 170 -9.78 14.16 17.64
N GLU A 171 -9.18 13.63 16.56
CA GLU A 171 -9.76 12.58 15.71
C GLU A 171 -9.99 11.26 16.48
N ILE A 172 -9.08 10.88 17.38
CA ILE A 172 -9.27 9.71 18.25
C ILE A 172 -10.28 9.95 19.38
N GLY A 173 -10.93 11.12 19.40
CA GLY A 173 -12.05 11.40 20.29
C GLY A 173 -11.68 11.75 21.72
N VAL A 174 -10.44 12.20 21.98
CA VAL A 174 -10.03 12.70 23.30
C VAL A 174 -10.40 14.17 23.44
N PRO A 175 -11.38 14.52 24.34
CA PRO A 175 -11.81 15.90 24.48
C PRO A 175 -10.72 16.81 25.04
N ALA A 176 -10.51 17.99 24.46
CA ALA A 176 -9.47 18.93 24.84
C ALA A 176 -9.53 19.46 26.29
N HIS A 177 -10.71 19.35 26.95
CA HIS A 177 -10.92 19.80 28.31
C HIS A 177 -10.48 18.78 29.39
N ILE A 178 -10.05 17.59 29.00
CA ILE A 178 -9.54 16.57 29.94
C ILE A 178 -8.10 16.94 30.35
N LYS A 179 -7.82 16.97 31.65
CA LYS A 179 -6.48 17.30 32.19
C LYS A 179 -5.35 16.44 31.59
N GLY A 180 -5.66 15.22 31.15
CA GLY A 180 -4.70 14.33 30.49
C GLY A 180 -4.33 14.71 29.04
N TYR A 181 -5.13 15.54 28.37
CA TYR A 181 -4.91 15.92 26.98
C TYR A 181 -3.56 16.61 26.75
N GLN A 182 -3.22 17.59 27.60
CA GLN A 182 -1.95 18.30 27.51
C GLN A 182 -0.75 17.38 27.73
N TYR A 183 -0.83 16.47 28.73
CA TYR A 183 0.24 15.52 29.00
C TYR A 183 0.43 14.53 27.86
N LEU A 184 -0.65 14.07 27.22
CA LEU A 184 -0.58 13.17 26.07
C LEU A 184 0.07 13.87 24.88
N ARG A 185 -0.35 15.09 24.57
CA ARG A 185 0.22 15.91 23.50
C ARG A 185 1.72 16.15 23.72
N ASP A 186 2.08 16.62 24.91
CA ASP A 186 3.46 16.94 25.24
C ASP A 186 4.37 15.70 25.21
N ALA A 187 3.86 14.54 25.67
CA ALA A 187 4.58 13.27 25.60
C ALA A 187 4.84 12.83 24.14
N ILE A 188 3.85 12.99 23.25
CA ILE A 188 4.01 12.66 21.84
C ILE A 188 5.02 13.61 21.17
N VAL A 189 4.91 14.92 21.40
CA VAL A 189 5.85 15.90 20.85
C VAL A 189 7.28 15.64 21.34
N MET A 190 7.47 15.30 22.63
CA MET A 190 8.79 14.96 23.18
C MET A 190 9.36 13.64 22.63
N SER A 191 8.54 12.73 22.18
CA SER A 191 9.00 11.43 21.64
C SER A 191 9.49 11.51 20.19
N VAL A 192 9.17 12.62 19.50
CA VAL A 192 9.49 12.82 18.07
C VAL A 192 10.70 13.75 17.89
N ASN A 193 11.10 14.49 18.95
CA ASN A 193 12.31 15.31 18.98
C ASN A 193 13.47 14.55 19.62
#